data_122fa01eb4d2cc70bdcdb89a78fe816f
#
_entry.id   122fa01eb4d2cc70bdcdb89a78fe816f
#
_cell.length_a   1.000
_cell.length_b   1.000
_cell.length_c   1.000
_cell.angle_alpha   90.00
_cell.angle_beta   90.00
_cell.angle_gamma   90.00
#
_symmetry.space_group_name_H-M   'P 1'
#
loop_
_entity.id
_entity.type
_entity.pdbx_description
1 polymer ?
#
loop_
_entity_poly.entity_id
_entity_poly.type
_entity_poly.pdbx_seq_one_letter_code
_entity_poly.pdbx_strand_id
1 'polypeptide(L)'
;LEPALAEWTVRELHKGTEKAIKVIDNSTADIHPTYKIASSCDLKLLLPEPIDVKCPITNHVFQVEGLIPVEIKTDGYNKGEPHRDFEAQLRHQMICLDAEYGIITKLGPNLEMAMYPYERDREWDADYLELVSEFWRKVEEDEPYPDLTSNEYVADLNALETSEEMLMAIEGLQDLEAKKKHHDDMIDDIKATIKKVLRKHECDQGVIGPY
;
A
#
# COMPACT_ATOMS: atom_id res chain seq x y z
N LEU A 1 -5.90 -3.22 -16.30
CA LEU A 1 -6.63 -3.72 -15.13
C LEU A 1 -7.15 -2.56 -14.27
N GLU A 2 -6.32 -1.59 -13.98
CA GLU A 2 -6.65 -0.40 -13.18
C GLU A 2 -7.88 0.40 -13.69
N PRO A 3 -8.02 0.72 -14.99
CA PRO A 3 -9.21 1.40 -15.48
C PRO A 3 -10.50 0.62 -15.23
N ALA A 4 -10.45 -0.71 -15.31
CA ALA A 4 -11.63 -1.55 -15.05
C ALA A 4 -12.02 -1.55 -13.56
N LEU A 5 -11.04 -1.46 -12.66
CA LEU A 5 -11.27 -1.34 -11.22
C LEU A 5 -11.80 0.05 -10.86
N ALA A 6 -11.30 1.10 -11.50
CA ALA A 6 -11.82 2.46 -11.36
C ALA A 6 -13.31 2.54 -11.78
N GLU A 7 -13.63 1.99 -12.94
CA GLU A 7 -15.01 1.91 -13.42
C GLU A 7 -15.91 1.09 -12.49
N TRP A 8 -15.42 -0.03 -12.00
CA TRP A 8 -16.14 -0.86 -11.02
C TRP A 8 -16.42 -0.08 -9.74
N THR A 9 -15.43 0.64 -9.19
CA THR A 9 -15.56 1.45 -7.98
C THR A 9 -16.67 2.50 -8.13
N VAL A 10 -16.64 3.25 -9.23
CA VAL A 10 -17.66 4.26 -9.52
C VAL A 10 -19.04 3.61 -9.61
N ARG A 11 -19.16 2.48 -10.29
CA ARG A 11 -20.41 1.75 -10.43
C ARG A 11 -20.95 1.21 -9.09
N GLU A 12 -20.07 0.71 -8.21
CA GLU A 12 -20.50 0.24 -6.89
C GLU A 12 -21.01 1.41 -6.01
N LEU A 13 -20.29 2.53 -6.02
CA LEU A 13 -20.72 3.73 -5.29
C LEU A 13 -22.05 4.29 -5.84
N HIS A 14 -22.28 4.21 -7.14
CA HIS A 14 -23.56 4.61 -7.75
C HIS A 14 -24.76 3.81 -7.28
N LYS A 15 -24.58 2.63 -6.69
CA LYS A 15 -25.69 1.88 -6.09
C LYS A 15 -26.26 2.56 -4.83
N GLY A 16 -25.46 3.43 -4.20
CA GLY A 16 -25.84 4.19 -3.00
C GLY A 16 -26.42 5.57 -3.27
N THR A 17 -26.49 6.00 -4.53
CA THR A 17 -27.04 7.33 -4.88
C THR A 17 -27.65 7.34 -6.28
N GLU A 18 -28.72 8.15 -6.46
CA GLU A 18 -29.29 8.44 -7.78
C GLU A 18 -28.61 9.63 -8.47
N LYS A 19 -27.79 10.39 -7.74
CA LYS A 19 -27.09 11.56 -8.26
C LYS A 19 -25.77 11.17 -8.94
N ALA A 20 -25.37 11.95 -9.91
CA ALA A 20 -24.12 11.68 -10.64
C ALA A 20 -22.89 11.92 -9.77
N ILE A 21 -22.07 10.90 -9.62
CA ILE A 21 -20.73 10.99 -9.04
C ILE A 21 -19.81 11.64 -10.07
N LYS A 22 -19.09 12.69 -9.68
CA LYS A 22 -18.20 13.39 -10.59
C LYS A 22 -16.77 12.83 -10.43
N VAL A 23 -16.23 12.32 -11.54
CA VAL A 23 -14.80 12.02 -11.63
C VAL A 23 -14.04 13.31 -11.82
N ILE A 24 -13.09 13.60 -10.95
CA ILE A 24 -12.25 14.79 -11.00
C ILE A 24 -10.95 14.43 -11.76
N ASP A 25 -10.47 15.39 -12.56
CA ASP A 25 -9.20 15.23 -13.26
C ASP A 25 -8.05 14.99 -12.25
N ASN A 26 -7.28 13.95 -12.48
CA ASN A 26 -6.12 13.57 -11.69
C ASN A 26 -4.81 13.59 -12.50
N SER A 27 -4.80 14.29 -13.62
CA SER A 27 -3.61 14.44 -14.49
C SER A 27 -2.45 15.21 -13.84
N THR A 28 -2.73 15.94 -12.76
CA THR A 28 -1.74 16.70 -11.98
C THR A 28 -1.72 16.26 -10.54
N ALA A 29 -0.54 16.36 -9.92
CA ALA A 29 -0.40 16.10 -8.48
C ALA A 29 -1.14 17.16 -7.65
N ASP A 30 -1.72 16.72 -6.55
CA ASP A 30 -2.31 17.56 -5.52
C ASP A 30 -1.23 17.97 -4.53
N ILE A 31 -0.98 19.28 -4.42
CA ILE A 31 0.09 19.84 -3.59
C ILE A 31 -0.52 20.41 -2.31
N HIS A 32 -0.01 20.00 -1.16
CA HIS A 32 -0.44 20.53 0.11
C HIS A 32 -0.02 22.01 0.23
N PRO A 33 -0.93 22.93 0.67
CA PRO A 33 -0.66 24.37 0.64
C PRO A 33 0.46 24.82 1.60
N THR A 34 0.74 24.08 2.64
CA THR A 34 1.68 24.47 3.71
C THR A 34 2.91 23.56 3.77
N TYR A 35 2.73 22.26 3.63
CA TYR A 35 3.80 21.27 3.77
C TYR A 35 4.36 20.90 2.40
N LYS A 36 5.65 20.57 2.34
CA LYS A 36 6.33 20.14 1.11
C LYS A 36 5.99 18.70 0.76
N ILE A 37 4.70 18.43 0.57
CA ILE A 37 4.18 17.14 0.13
C ILE A 37 3.26 17.31 -1.07
N ALA A 38 3.23 16.29 -1.91
CA ALA A 38 2.34 16.20 -3.04
C ALA A 38 1.94 14.75 -3.29
N SER A 39 0.75 14.53 -3.78
CA SER A 39 0.25 13.19 -4.10
C SER A 39 -0.39 13.14 -5.49
N SER A 40 -0.41 11.96 -6.05
CA SER A 40 -1.28 11.59 -7.18
C SER A 40 -2.19 10.45 -6.74
N CYS A 41 -3.45 10.51 -7.14
CA CYS A 41 -4.44 9.47 -6.85
C CYS A 41 -4.70 8.67 -8.12
N ASP A 42 -5.03 7.39 -7.99
CA ASP A 42 -5.49 6.58 -9.13
C ASP A 42 -6.84 7.09 -9.63
N LEU A 43 -7.70 7.56 -8.69
CA LEU A 43 -8.99 8.15 -9.00
C LEU A 43 -9.35 9.20 -7.95
N LYS A 44 -9.97 10.32 -8.37
CA LYS A 44 -10.57 11.34 -7.49
C LYS A 44 -12.04 11.45 -7.78
N LEU A 45 -12.88 11.35 -6.74
CA LEU A 45 -14.32 11.42 -6.87
C LEU A 45 -14.89 12.55 -6.02
N LEU A 46 -15.82 13.29 -6.57
CA LEU A 46 -16.67 14.19 -5.80
C LEU A 46 -18.05 13.55 -5.67
N LEU A 47 -18.38 13.16 -4.45
CA LEU A 47 -19.66 12.57 -4.12
C LEU A 47 -20.70 13.66 -3.91
N PRO A 48 -21.90 13.54 -4.53
CA PRO A 48 -22.94 14.57 -4.46
C PRO A 48 -23.68 14.63 -3.14
N GLU A 49 -23.59 13.57 -2.34
CA GLU A 49 -24.22 13.35 -1.04
C GLU A 49 -23.50 12.21 -0.31
N PRO A 50 -23.69 12.04 1.02
CA PRO A 50 -23.16 10.90 1.76
C PRO A 50 -23.62 9.57 1.17
N ILE A 51 -22.68 8.64 0.98
CA ILE A 51 -22.91 7.29 0.47
C ILE A 51 -22.44 6.28 1.52
N ASP A 52 -23.30 5.34 1.84
CA ASP A 52 -22.97 4.25 2.75
C ASP A 52 -21.99 3.27 2.10
N VAL A 53 -20.79 3.17 2.63
CA VAL A 53 -19.76 2.22 2.19
C VAL A 53 -19.42 1.30 3.35
N LYS A 54 -19.71 0.00 3.19
CA LYS A 54 -19.45 -1.01 4.21
C LYS A 54 -18.02 -1.53 4.11
N CYS A 55 -17.26 -1.46 5.21
CA CYS A 55 -15.97 -2.12 5.32
C CYS A 55 -16.16 -3.65 5.37
N PRO A 56 -15.50 -4.42 4.48
CA PRO A 56 -15.68 -5.87 4.43
C PRO A 56 -15.07 -6.61 5.62
N ILE A 57 -14.14 -5.98 6.36
CA ILE A 57 -13.48 -6.59 7.52
C ILE A 57 -14.27 -6.36 8.80
N THR A 58 -14.54 -5.10 9.12
CA THR A 58 -15.19 -4.71 10.38
C THR A 58 -16.71 -4.78 10.33
N ASN A 59 -17.29 -4.86 9.13
CA ASN A 59 -18.70 -4.68 8.86
C ASN A 59 -19.26 -3.29 9.25
N HIS A 60 -18.39 -2.36 9.65
CA HIS A 60 -18.77 -0.98 9.90
C HIS A 60 -19.21 -0.29 8.59
N VAL A 61 -20.21 0.56 8.68
CA VAL A 61 -20.70 1.37 7.55
C VAL A 61 -20.23 2.80 7.75
N PHE A 62 -19.47 3.30 6.78
CA PHE A 62 -19.00 4.68 6.73
C PHE A 62 -19.94 5.50 5.84
N GLN A 63 -20.30 6.69 6.26
CA GLN A 63 -21.01 7.66 5.42
C GLN A 63 -19.97 8.52 4.68
N VAL A 64 -19.52 8.04 3.54
CA VAL A 64 -18.47 8.67 2.76
C VAL A 64 -19.06 9.81 1.95
N GLU A 65 -18.45 11.01 2.03
CA GLU A 65 -18.96 12.20 1.38
C GLU A 65 -17.83 13.13 0.88
N GLY A 66 -18.19 14.08 0.04
CA GLY A 66 -17.28 15.14 -0.44
C GLY A 66 -16.28 14.67 -1.48
N LEU A 67 -15.12 15.32 -1.50
CA LEU A 67 -14.00 14.96 -2.37
C LEU A 67 -13.22 13.82 -1.72
N ILE A 68 -13.08 12.70 -2.42
CA ILE A 68 -12.39 11.52 -1.92
C ILE A 68 -11.29 11.05 -2.90
N PRO A 69 -10.09 10.73 -2.41
CA PRO A 69 -9.13 9.93 -3.15
C PRO A 69 -9.55 8.45 -3.14
N VAL A 70 -9.30 7.78 -4.25
CA VAL A 70 -9.42 6.33 -4.36
C VAL A 70 -8.08 5.77 -4.82
N GLU A 71 -7.55 4.87 -4.04
CA GLU A 71 -6.34 4.12 -4.36
C GLU A 71 -6.72 2.72 -4.86
N ILE A 72 -6.15 2.30 -5.99
CA ILE A 72 -6.47 1.03 -6.63
C ILE A 72 -5.31 0.06 -6.46
N LYS A 73 -5.57 -1.09 -5.85
CA LYS A 73 -4.55 -2.10 -5.58
C LYS A 73 -4.93 -3.47 -6.10
N THR A 74 -3.95 -4.18 -6.61
CA THR A 74 -4.06 -5.60 -6.93
C THR A 74 -3.15 -6.39 -6.00
N ASP A 75 -3.73 -7.29 -5.22
CA ASP A 75 -3.00 -8.11 -4.25
C ASP A 75 -3.46 -9.56 -4.39
N GLY A 76 -2.72 -10.31 -5.19
CA GLY A 76 -3.04 -11.71 -5.51
C GLY A 76 -2.81 -12.69 -4.36
N TYR A 77 -2.20 -12.27 -3.27
CA TYR A 77 -1.80 -13.16 -2.17
C TYR A 77 -2.63 -12.94 -0.90
N ASN A 78 -3.09 -11.72 -0.64
CA ASN A 78 -3.76 -11.37 0.59
C ASN A 78 -5.27 -11.27 0.42
N LYS A 79 -6.02 -12.12 1.14
CA LYS A 79 -7.50 -12.13 1.15
C LYS A 79 -8.13 -11.13 2.12
N GLY A 80 -7.33 -10.59 3.04
CA GLY A 80 -7.80 -9.71 4.11
C GLY A 80 -7.65 -8.23 3.82
N GLU A 81 -7.40 -7.49 4.87
CA GLU A 81 -7.15 -6.05 4.86
C GLU A 81 -6.08 -5.64 3.83
N PRO A 82 -6.18 -4.42 3.28
CA PRO A 82 -5.09 -3.82 2.54
C PRO A 82 -3.84 -3.73 3.40
N HIS A 83 -2.66 -3.86 2.77
CA HIS A 83 -1.40 -3.70 3.47
C HIS A 83 -1.30 -2.28 4.07
N ARG A 84 -0.63 -2.13 5.22
CA ARG A 84 -0.46 -0.84 5.91
C ARG A 84 0.18 0.25 5.04
N ASP A 85 1.04 -0.13 4.10
CA ASP A 85 1.65 0.82 3.16
C ASP A 85 0.61 1.44 2.23
N PHE A 86 -0.43 0.69 1.84
CA PHE A 86 -1.52 1.20 1.01
C PHE A 86 -2.41 2.16 1.80
N GLU A 87 -2.63 1.86 3.07
CA GLU A 87 -3.32 2.77 3.99
C GLU A 87 -2.54 4.07 4.18
N ALA A 88 -1.23 3.98 4.44
CA ALA A 88 -0.37 5.15 4.59
C ALA A 88 -0.36 6.02 3.32
N GLN A 89 -0.34 5.40 2.13
CA GLN A 89 -0.44 6.09 0.86
C GLN A 89 -1.79 6.81 0.72
N LEU A 90 -2.90 6.14 1.03
CA LEU A 90 -4.23 6.75 0.99
C LEU A 90 -4.36 7.92 1.97
N ARG A 91 -3.87 7.77 3.21
CA ARG A 91 -3.88 8.83 4.22
C ARG A 91 -3.06 10.05 3.78
N HIS A 92 -1.90 9.83 3.17
CA HIS A 92 -1.12 10.90 2.54
C HIS A 92 -1.92 11.65 1.45
N GLN A 93 -2.64 10.92 0.59
CA GLN A 93 -3.51 11.52 -0.43
C GLN A 93 -4.65 12.32 0.21
N MET A 94 -5.27 11.80 1.27
CA MET A 94 -6.32 12.50 2.03
C MET A 94 -5.81 13.81 2.62
N ILE A 95 -4.60 13.85 3.16
CA ILE A 95 -3.96 15.07 3.66
C ILE A 95 -3.75 16.08 2.53
N CYS A 96 -3.20 15.67 1.39
CA CYS A 96 -2.94 16.56 0.26
C CYS A 96 -4.23 17.16 -0.33
N LEU A 97 -5.32 16.42 -0.31
CA LEU A 97 -6.64 16.83 -0.82
C LEU A 97 -7.53 17.51 0.22
N ASP A 98 -7.11 17.55 1.49
CA ASP A 98 -7.96 17.92 2.63
C ASP A 98 -9.29 17.14 2.67
N ALA A 99 -9.22 15.85 2.35
CA ALA A 99 -10.37 14.94 2.29
C ALA A 99 -10.63 14.28 3.65
N GLU A 100 -11.91 14.19 4.05
CA GLU A 100 -12.31 13.52 5.30
C GLU A 100 -12.41 12.00 5.13
N TYR A 101 -12.60 11.52 3.91
CA TYR A 101 -12.71 10.11 3.59
C TYR A 101 -11.81 9.74 2.41
N GLY A 102 -11.39 8.49 2.38
CA GLY A 102 -10.70 7.89 1.25
C GLY A 102 -11.10 6.41 1.10
N ILE A 103 -10.87 5.83 -0.07
CA ILE A 103 -11.21 4.44 -0.34
C ILE A 103 -10.01 3.73 -0.97
N ILE A 104 -9.68 2.55 -0.45
CA ILE A 104 -8.83 1.59 -1.17
C ILE A 104 -9.75 0.61 -1.90
N THR A 105 -9.69 0.57 -3.22
CA THR A 105 -10.32 -0.48 -4.02
C THR A 105 -9.29 -1.55 -4.31
N LYS A 106 -9.54 -2.75 -3.81
CA LYS A 106 -8.62 -3.88 -3.90
C LYS A 106 -9.20 -5.01 -4.74
N LEU A 107 -8.40 -5.51 -5.69
CA LEU A 107 -8.61 -6.78 -6.34
C LEU A 107 -7.75 -7.83 -5.63
N GLY A 108 -8.40 -8.71 -4.90
CA GLY A 108 -7.77 -9.82 -4.18
C GLY A 108 -7.61 -11.09 -5.03
N PRO A 109 -7.13 -12.18 -4.41
CA PRO A 109 -7.09 -13.49 -5.04
C PRO A 109 -8.50 -13.94 -5.46
N ASN A 110 -8.59 -14.77 -6.49
CA ASN A 110 -9.85 -15.23 -7.09
C ASN A 110 -10.70 -14.11 -7.75
N LEU A 111 -10.09 -12.97 -8.08
CA LEU A 111 -10.77 -11.82 -8.70
C LEU A 111 -11.87 -11.21 -7.79
N GLU A 112 -11.77 -11.36 -6.49
CA GLU A 112 -12.65 -10.73 -5.54
C GLU A 112 -12.32 -9.24 -5.43
N MET A 113 -13.30 -8.38 -5.69
CA MET A 113 -13.17 -6.92 -5.58
C MET A 113 -13.84 -6.43 -4.31
N ALA A 114 -13.15 -5.55 -3.58
CA ALA A 114 -13.66 -4.97 -2.36
C ALA A 114 -13.22 -3.52 -2.20
N MET A 115 -14.07 -2.72 -1.55
CA MET A 115 -13.78 -1.35 -1.15
C MET A 115 -13.55 -1.28 0.35
N TYR A 116 -12.48 -0.62 0.74
CA TYR A 116 -12.10 -0.39 2.14
C TYR A 116 -12.14 1.11 2.39
N PRO A 117 -13.21 1.62 3.02
CA PRO A 117 -13.31 3.03 3.37
C PRO A 117 -12.46 3.34 4.60
N TYR A 118 -11.85 4.52 4.58
CA TYR A 118 -11.08 5.09 5.67
C TYR A 118 -11.60 6.50 5.98
N GLU A 119 -11.77 6.77 7.26
CA GLU A 119 -12.03 8.10 7.77
C GLU A 119 -10.70 8.74 8.17
N ARG A 120 -10.63 10.06 8.06
CA ARG A 120 -9.44 10.83 8.41
C ARG A 120 -9.14 10.73 9.89
N ASP A 121 -7.90 10.42 10.20
CA ASP A 121 -7.36 10.35 11.55
C ASP A 121 -6.45 11.55 11.78
N ARG A 122 -6.93 12.51 12.56
CA ARG A 122 -6.21 13.77 12.81
C ARG A 122 -4.97 13.59 13.70
N GLU A 123 -4.92 12.57 14.54
CA GLU A 123 -3.74 12.24 15.33
C GLU A 123 -2.65 11.67 14.43
N TRP A 124 -2.99 10.73 13.57
CA TRP A 124 -2.09 10.20 12.55
C TRP A 124 -1.59 11.29 11.60
N ASP A 125 -2.45 12.21 11.16
CA ASP A 125 -2.08 13.35 10.32
C ASP A 125 -1.01 14.22 11.01
N ALA A 126 -1.19 14.53 12.29
CA ALA A 126 -0.26 15.35 13.04
C ALA A 126 1.13 14.69 13.15
N ASP A 127 1.17 13.41 13.51
CA ASP A 127 2.40 12.63 13.62
C ASP A 127 3.11 12.55 12.26
N TYR A 128 2.35 12.27 11.18
CA TYR A 128 2.89 12.21 9.83
C TYR A 128 3.48 13.54 9.38
N LEU A 129 2.78 14.65 9.59
CA LEU A 129 3.24 15.98 9.20
C LEU A 129 4.46 16.44 10.01
N GLU A 130 4.58 16.02 11.27
CA GLU A 130 5.79 16.22 12.07
C GLU A 130 6.99 15.47 11.45
N LEU A 131 6.83 14.20 11.11
CA LEU A 131 7.86 13.40 10.42
C LEU A 131 8.28 14.03 9.08
N VAL A 132 7.32 14.50 8.29
CA VAL A 132 7.58 15.19 7.02
C VAL A 132 8.37 16.49 7.24
N SER A 133 7.99 17.26 8.26
CA SER A 133 8.67 18.51 8.60
C SER A 133 10.12 18.26 9.03
N GLU A 134 10.33 17.25 9.86
CA GLU A 134 11.68 16.84 10.28
C GLU A 134 12.52 16.32 9.11
N PHE A 135 11.91 15.54 8.20
CA PHE A 135 12.59 15.08 6.99
C PHE A 135 13.10 16.28 6.16
N TRP A 136 12.25 17.26 5.89
CA TRP A 136 12.65 18.42 5.10
C TRP A 136 13.65 19.32 5.82
N ARG A 137 13.54 19.48 7.15
CA ARG A 137 14.57 20.18 7.95
C ARG A 137 15.94 19.53 7.75
N LYS A 138 16.02 18.20 7.89
CA LYS A 138 17.28 17.46 7.68
C LYS A 138 17.83 17.60 6.27
N VAL A 139 16.94 17.57 5.26
CA VAL A 139 17.34 17.79 3.86
C VAL A 139 17.91 19.20 3.65
N GLU A 140 17.30 20.23 4.24
CA GLU A 140 17.75 21.63 4.13
C GLU A 140 19.06 21.90 4.88
N GLU A 141 19.26 21.21 6.00
CA GLU A 141 20.48 21.35 6.82
C GLU A 141 21.59 20.39 6.43
N ASP A 142 21.39 19.58 5.39
CA ASP A 142 22.32 18.50 4.97
C ASP A 142 22.68 17.55 6.12
N GLU A 143 21.70 17.30 6.98
CA GLU A 143 21.81 16.42 8.15
C GLU A 143 21.34 14.99 7.75
N PRO A 144 22.25 14.02 7.63
CA PRO A 144 21.86 12.66 7.28
C PRO A 144 21.06 12.01 8.42
N TYR A 145 20.11 11.14 8.06
CA TYR A 145 19.54 10.21 9.02
C TYR A 145 20.62 9.27 9.56
N PRO A 146 20.54 8.89 10.84
CA PRO A 146 21.43 7.87 11.38
C PRO A 146 21.32 6.60 10.52
N ASP A 147 22.47 6.00 10.22
CA ASP A 147 22.48 4.73 9.50
C ASP A 147 21.85 3.65 10.40
N LEU A 148 20.62 3.27 10.08
CA LEU A 148 19.88 2.23 10.81
C LEU A 148 20.54 0.85 10.67
N THR A 149 21.52 0.70 9.76
CA THR A 149 22.34 -0.50 9.64
C THR A 149 23.54 -0.49 10.58
N SER A 150 23.80 0.63 11.28
CA SER A 150 24.87 0.70 12.27
C SER A 150 24.58 -0.20 13.46
N ASN A 151 25.60 -0.89 13.98
CA ASN A 151 25.50 -1.79 15.12
C ASN A 151 25.04 -1.13 16.43
N GLU A 152 24.84 0.19 16.45
CA GLU A 152 24.32 0.92 17.62
C GLU A 152 22.86 0.56 17.96
N TYR A 153 22.03 0.26 16.93
CA TYR A 153 20.67 -0.22 17.17
C TYR A 153 20.61 -1.65 17.71
N VAL A 154 21.61 -2.47 17.34
CA VAL A 154 21.79 -3.83 17.88
C VAL A 154 22.24 -3.79 19.35
N ALA A 155 23.01 -2.75 19.74
CA ALA A 155 23.46 -2.57 21.12
C ALA A 155 22.29 -2.22 22.07
N ASP A 156 21.32 -1.43 21.62
CA ASP A 156 20.14 -1.07 22.41
C ASP A 156 19.18 -2.27 22.61
N LEU A 157 19.04 -3.12 21.59
CA LEU A 157 18.27 -4.38 21.71
C LEU A 157 18.93 -5.36 22.71
N ASN A 158 20.26 -5.34 22.83
CA ASN A 158 20.98 -6.15 23.82
C ASN A 158 20.89 -5.57 25.25
N ALA A 159 20.54 -4.30 25.40
CA ALA A 159 20.31 -3.65 26.70
C ALA A 159 18.87 -3.85 27.21
N LEU A 160 17.92 -4.29 26.37
CA LEU A 160 16.60 -4.72 26.79
C LEU A 160 16.72 -6.10 27.45
N GLU A 161 16.15 -6.30 28.64
CA GLU A 161 15.93 -7.62 29.22
C GLU A 161 15.03 -8.43 28.26
N THR A 162 15.67 -9.08 27.27
CA THR A 162 14.96 -9.93 26.30
C THR A 162 14.51 -11.18 27.01
N SER A 163 13.21 -11.44 26.99
CA SER A 163 12.66 -12.71 27.50
C SER A 163 13.21 -13.85 26.65
N GLU A 164 13.39 -15.04 27.27
CA GLU A 164 13.84 -16.25 26.59
C GLU A 164 12.98 -16.58 25.35
N GLU A 165 11.70 -16.25 25.43
CA GLU A 165 10.71 -16.38 24.36
C GLU A 165 11.02 -15.47 23.15
N MET A 166 11.47 -14.24 23.39
CA MET A 166 11.86 -13.28 22.36
C MET A 166 13.17 -13.68 21.66
N LEU A 167 14.13 -14.23 22.41
CA LEU A 167 15.36 -14.78 21.83
C LEU A 167 15.08 -15.96 20.91
N MET A 168 14.23 -16.91 21.34
CA MET A 168 13.79 -18.03 20.49
C MET A 168 13.06 -17.57 19.23
N ALA A 169 12.25 -16.52 19.32
CA ALA A 169 11.56 -15.96 18.17
C ALA A 169 12.53 -15.30 17.15
N ILE A 170 13.56 -14.61 17.65
CA ILE A 170 14.61 -14.00 16.80
C ILE A 170 15.43 -15.08 16.11
N GLU A 171 15.85 -16.12 16.83
CA GLU A 171 16.57 -17.27 16.25
C GLU A 171 15.73 -17.99 15.20
N GLY A 172 14.44 -18.19 15.49
CA GLY A 172 13.49 -18.78 14.54
C GLY A 172 13.31 -17.94 13.27
N LEU A 173 13.27 -16.63 13.40
CA LEU A 173 13.19 -15.70 12.27
C LEU A 173 14.46 -15.78 11.40
N GLN A 174 15.64 -15.75 12.00
CA GLN A 174 16.91 -15.86 11.28
C GLN A 174 17.03 -17.19 10.51
N ASP A 175 16.57 -18.31 11.10
CA ASP A 175 16.56 -19.61 10.43
C ASP A 175 15.59 -19.61 9.23
N LEU A 176 14.43 -18.99 9.37
CA LEU A 176 13.45 -18.84 8.29
C LEU A 176 13.95 -17.94 7.16
N GLU A 177 14.63 -16.85 7.49
CA GLU A 177 15.25 -15.95 6.49
C GLU A 177 16.37 -16.66 5.73
N ALA A 178 17.21 -17.42 6.41
CA ALA A 178 18.25 -18.22 5.78
C ALA A 178 17.66 -19.29 4.83
N LYS A 179 16.58 -19.97 5.24
CA LYS A 179 15.85 -20.93 4.40
C LYS A 179 15.22 -20.24 3.19
N LYS A 180 14.59 -19.08 3.39
CA LYS A 180 14.02 -18.29 2.28
C LYS A 180 15.09 -17.94 1.26
N LYS A 181 16.23 -17.40 1.69
CA LYS A 181 17.35 -17.07 0.81
C LYS A 181 17.83 -18.29 0.01
N HIS A 182 17.98 -19.44 0.68
CA HIS A 182 18.36 -20.67 -0.01
C HIS A 182 17.35 -21.09 -1.09
N HIS A 183 16.04 -20.95 -0.82
CA HIS A 183 15.02 -21.24 -1.82
C HIS A 183 15.04 -20.24 -3.00
N ASP A 184 15.27 -18.95 -2.72
CA ASP A 184 15.38 -17.93 -3.76
C ASP A 184 16.58 -18.21 -4.67
N ASP A 185 17.74 -18.55 -4.11
CA ASP A 185 18.94 -18.96 -4.87
C ASP A 185 18.67 -20.20 -5.74
N MET A 186 17.97 -21.21 -5.22
CA MET A 186 17.56 -22.40 -5.99
C MET A 186 16.62 -22.05 -7.16
N ILE A 187 15.67 -21.16 -6.92
CA ILE A 187 14.74 -20.68 -7.97
C ILE A 187 15.51 -19.97 -9.09
N ASP A 188 16.49 -19.16 -8.75
CA ASP A 188 17.28 -18.44 -9.74
C ASP A 188 18.21 -19.36 -10.52
N ASP A 189 18.77 -20.40 -9.92
CA ASP A 189 19.51 -21.45 -10.61
C ASP A 189 18.64 -22.24 -11.60
N ILE A 190 17.41 -22.57 -11.19
CA ILE A 190 16.44 -23.23 -12.08
C ILE A 190 16.08 -22.31 -13.25
N LYS A 191 15.79 -21.03 -12.99
CA LYS A 191 15.51 -20.04 -14.06
C LYS A 191 16.68 -19.89 -15.01
N ALA A 192 17.92 -19.85 -14.51
CA ALA A 192 19.13 -19.78 -15.33
C ALA A 192 19.27 -21.04 -16.23
N THR A 193 18.99 -22.21 -15.68
CA THR A 193 19.00 -23.47 -16.40
C THR A 193 17.95 -23.49 -17.51
N ILE A 194 16.72 -23.08 -17.22
CA ILE A 194 15.64 -22.96 -18.21
C ILE A 194 16.05 -22.01 -19.35
N LYS A 195 16.57 -20.81 -19.01
CA LYS A 195 17.05 -19.84 -20.00
C LYS A 195 18.15 -20.42 -20.89
N LYS A 196 19.08 -21.20 -20.33
CA LYS A 196 20.15 -21.87 -21.08
C LYS A 196 19.60 -22.91 -22.07
N VAL A 197 18.60 -23.67 -21.65
CA VAL A 197 17.93 -24.66 -22.53
C VAL A 197 17.19 -23.96 -23.66
N LEU A 198 16.39 -22.92 -23.36
CA LEU A 198 15.65 -22.15 -24.36
C LEU A 198 16.58 -21.53 -25.41
N ARG A 199 17.68 -20.90 -24.97
CA ARG A 199 18.69 -20.34 -25.89
C ARG A 199 19.33 -21.39 -26.79
N LYS A 200 19.55 -22.61 -26.29
CA LYS A 200 20.11 -23.72 -27.08
C LYS A 200 19.16 -24.16 -28.21
N HIS A 201 17.86 -23.97 -28.03
CA HIS A 201 16.81 -24.33 -28.99
C HIS A 201 16.29 -23.12 -29.78
N GLU A 202 16.97 -21.97 -29.72
CA GLU A 202 16.56 -20.71 -30.39
C GLU A 202 15.11 -20.31 -30.10
N CYS A 203 14.64 -20.63 -28.87
CA CYS A 203 13.29 -20.32 -28.39
C CYS A 203 13.34 -19.20 -27.37
N ASP A 204 12.50 -18.15 -27.52
CA ASP A 204 12.32 -17.09 -26.56
C ASP A 204 11.30 -17.45 -25.45
N GLN A 205 10.41 -18.42 -25.72
CA GLN A 205 9.39 -18.92 -24.81
C GLN A 205 9.26 -20.44 -24.91
N GLY A 206 9.12 -21.10 -23.77
CA GLY A 206 8.83 -22.53 -23.68
C GLY A 206 7.50 -22.77 -23.00
N VAL A 207 6.62 -23.58 -23.61
CA VAL A 207 5.43 -24.12 -22.92
C VAL A 207 5.83 -25.52 -22.42
N ILE A 208 5.89 -25.64 -21.09
CA ILE A 208 6.02 -26.93 -20.42
C ILE A 208 4.60 -27.48 -20.29
N GLY A 209 4.38 -28.64 -20.87
CA GLY A 209 3.09 -29.32 -21.06
C GLY A 209 2.13 -29.36 -19.85
N PRO A 210 1.03 -30.09 -19.86
CA PRO A 210 -0.13 -29.81 -19.01
C PRO A 210 0.17 -30.08 -17.53
N TYR A 211 0.58 -29.04 -16.83
CA TYR A 211 0.50 -28.93 -15.39
C TYR A 211 -0.10 -27.55 -15.06
#